data_c375d8193b8ec095bfed262c7fbada44
#
_entry.id   c375d8193b8ec095bfed262c7fbada44
#
_cell.length_a   1.000
_cell.length_b   1.000
_cell.length_c   1.000
_cell.angle_alpha   90.00
_cell.angle_beta   90.00
_cell.angle_gamma   90.00
#
_symmetry.space_group_name_H-M   'P 1'
#
loop_
_entity.id
_entity.type
_entity.pdbx_description
1 polymer ?
#
loop_
_entity_poly.entity_id
_entity_poly.type
_entity_poly.pdbx_seq_one_letter_code
_entity_poly.pdbx_strand_id
1 'polypeptide(L)'
;MREKKLLNFTFIVNFRGGTYCSQVQATEVNRSTLEWIKQIEKVKDQIKYLGDKIIEELKKEAMNEDNNVTPLSGLKNIWFTLYSTKQGSFFINIVQTDIP
;
A
#
# COMPACT_ATOMS: atom_id res chain seq x y z
N MET A 1 7.73 -23.43 -16.88
CA MET A 1 7.67 -22.44 -15.79
C MET A 1 6.27 -21.84 -15.75
N ARG A 2 5.68 -21.84 -14.59
CA ARG A 2 4.33 -21.27 -14.44
C ARG A 2 4.42 -19.77 -14.17
N GLU A 3 3.64 -19.01 -14.90
CA GLU A 3 3.48 -17.60 -14.61
C GLU A 3 2.65 -17.45 -13.33
N LYS A 4 3.09 -16.56 -12.45
CA LYS A 4 2.31 -16.24 -11.27
C LYS A 4 1.11 -15.38 -11.68
N LYS A 5 -0.05 -15.73 -11.17
CA LYS A 5 -1.28 -14.99 -11.44
C LYS A 5 -1.22 -13.64 -10.75
N LEU A 6 -1.63 -12.59 -11.47
CA LEU A 6 -1.79 -11.28 -10.87
C LEU A 6 -3.11 -11.22 -10.11
N LEU A 7 -3.03 -10.71 -8.89
CA LEU A 7 -4.17 -10.53 -8.01
C LEU A 7 -4.46 -9.04 -7.87
N ASN A 8 -5.69 -8.70 -7.60
CA ASN A 8 -6.09 -7.31 -7.39
C ASN A 8 -6.11 -6.99 -5.90
N PHE A 9 -5.45 -5.91 -5.53
CA PHE A 9 -5.41 -5.44 -4.15
C PHE A 9 -5.97 -4.02 -4.08
N THR A 10 -6.93 -3.82 -3.20
CA THR A 10 -7.51 -2.50 -2.95
C THR A 10 -6.87 -1.92 -1.71
N PHE A 11 -6.33 -0.72 -1.85
CA PHE A 11 -5.70 0.01 -0.76
C PHE A 11 -6.65 1.07 -0.25
N ILE A 12 -6.90 1.05 1.04
CA ILE A 12 -7.67 2.08 1.74
C ILE A 12 -6.70 2.71 2.72
N VAL A 13 -6.33 3.95 2.44
CA VAL A 13 -5.22 4.61 3.14
C VAL A 13 -5.73 5.87 3.81
N ASN A 14 -5.47 5.99 5.11
CA ASN A 14 -5.75 7.20 5.86
C ASN A 14 -4.43 7.94 6.13
N PHE A 15 -4.37 9.19 5.72
CA PHE A 15 -3.20 10.03 5.87
C PHE A 15 -3.64 11.46 6.11
N ARG A 16 -3.24 12.04 7.23
CA ARG A 16 -3.52 13.43 7.62
C ARG A 16 -5.00 13.80 7.48
N GLY A 17 -5.87 12.91 7.92
CA GLY A 17 -7.31 13.14 7.90
C GLY A 17 -8.00 12.89 6.57
N GLY A 18 -7.24 12.56 5.54
CA GLY A 18 -7.81 12.18 4.24
C GLY A 18 -7.82 10.68 4.06
N THR A 19 -8.76 10.18 3.28
CA THR A 19 -8.85 8.77 2.90
C THR A 19 -8.63 8.65 1.40
N TYR A 20 -7.68 7.80 1.02
CA TYR A 20 -7.31 7.61 -0.38
C TYR A 20 -7.44 6.14 -0.72
N CYS A 21 -8.23 5.84 -1.76
CA CYS A 21 -8.46 4.48 -2.20
C CYS A 21 -7.90 4.27 -3.60
N SER A 22 -7.28 3.13 -3.81
CA SER A 22 -6.74 2.77 -5.11
C SER A 22 -6.65 1.27 -5.25
N GLN A 23 -6.46 0.79 -6.48
CA GLN A 23 -6.30 -0.64 -6.75
C GLN A 23 -5.02 -0.85 -7.56
N VAL A 24 -4.31 -1.91 -7.20
CA VAL A 24 -3.10 -2.30 -7.92
C VAL A 24 -3.12 -3.81 -8.15
N GLN A 25 -2.29 -4.26 -9.08
CA GLN A 25 -2.13 -5.68 -9.35
C GLN A 25 -0.71 -6.10 -8.95
N ALA A 26 -0.63 -7.25 -8.31
CA ALA A 26 0.65 -7.83 -7.91
C ALA A 26 0.47 -9.33 -7.72
N THR A 27 1.57 -10.06 -7.65
CA THR A 27 1.53 -11.51 -7.45
C THR A 27 1.29 -11.89 -6.00
N GLU A 28 1.55 -10.98 -5.07
CA GLU A 28 1.35 -11.21 -3.65
C GLU A 28 1.19 -9.88 -2.93
N VAL A 29 0.67 -9.91 -1.71
CA VAL A 29 0.33 -8.69 -0.97
C VAL A 29 1.56 -7.82 -0.66
N ASN A 30 2.70 -8.43 -0.33
CA ASN A 30 3.90 -7.64 -0.04
C ASN A 30 4.41 -6.89 -1.27
N ARG A 31 4.25 -7.45 -2.46
CA ARG A 31 4.61 -6.76 -3.69
C ARG A 31 3.59 -5.67 -4.06
N SER A 32 2.35 -5.81 -3.62
CA SER A 32 1.33 -4.82 -3.90
C SER A 32 1.66 -3.47 -3.27
N THR A 33 2.36 -3.45 -2.14
CA THR A 33 2.74 -2.19 -1.49
C THR A 33 3.68 -1.37 -2.37
N LEU A 34 4.62 -2.03 -3.07
CA LEU A 34 5.51 -1.34 -3.99
C LEU A 34 4.76 -0.79 -5.20
N GLU A 35 3.81 -1.57 -5.72
CA GLU A 35 2.98 -1.11 -6.84
C GLU A 35 2.09 0.06 -6.42
N TRP A 36 1.57 0.03 -5.20
CA TRP A 36 0.80 1.15 -4.66
C TRP A 36 1.64 2.43 -4.60
N ILE A 37 2.89 2.34 -4.12
CA ILE A 37 3.77 3.50 -4.03
C ILE A 37 4.05 4.08 -5.42
N LYS A 38 4.27 3.22 -6.41
CA LYS A 38 4.46 3.68 -7.80
C LYS A 38 3.25 4.44 -8.30
N GLN A 39 2.06 3.97 -7.95
CA GLN A 39 0.82 4.59 -8.38
C GLN A 39 0.61 5.95 -7.72
N ILE A 40 0.82 6.07 -6.41
CA ILE A 40 0.63 7.36 -5.74
C ILE A 40 1.70 8.37 -6.14
N GLU A 41 2.89 7.90 -6.52
CA GLU A 41 3.93 8.78 -7.02
C GLU A 41 3.49 9.52 -8.27
N LYS A 42 2.69 8.89 -9.12
CA LYS A 42 2.16 9.50 -10.34
C LYS A 42 1.15 10.61 -10.05
N VAL A 43 0.49 10.55 -8.90
CA VAL A 43 -0.57 11.51 -8.53
C VAL A 43 -0.20 12.31 -7.29
N LYS A 44 1.08 12.35 -6.93
CA LYS A 44 1.53 13.00 -5.69
C LYS A 44 1.12 14.46 -5.60
N ASP A 45 1.03 15.15 -6.73
CA ASP A 45 0.65 16.56 -6.76
C ASP A 45 -0.81 16.76 -6.34
N GLN A 46 -1.62 15.72 -6.37
CA GLN A 46 -3.03 15.77 -5.99
C GLN A 46 -3.24 15.45 -4.50
N ILE A 47 -2.20 15.01 -3.82
CA ILE A 47 -2.27 14.62 -2.41
C ILE A 47 -1.39 15.59 -1.62
N LYS A 48 -2.00 16.31 -0.69
CA LYS A 48 -1.26 17.26 0.15
C LYS A 48 -0.22 16.54 0.99
N TYR A 49 0.93 17.19 1.16
CA TYR A 49 2.03 16.72 2.00
C TYR A 49 2.71 15.45 1.47
N LEU A 50 2.46 15.08 0.21
CA LEU A 50 3.07 13.92 -0.42
C LEU A 50 4.12 14.40 -1.43
N GLY A 51 5.30 14.77 -0.93
CA GLY A 51 6.40 15.17 -1.78
C GLY A 51 7.37 14.04 -2.04
N ASP A 52 8.41 14.30 -2.81
CA ASP A 52 9.40 13.28 -3.18
C ASP A 52 10.06 12.62 -1.98
N LYS A 53 10.35 13.41 -0.93
CA LYS A 53 10.96 12.86 0.28
C LYS A 53 10.05 11.88 1.00
N ILE A 54 8.76 12.17 1.02
CA ILE A 54 7.78 11.29 1.65
C ILE A 54 7.63 10.00 0.83
N ILE A 55 7.63 10.11 -0.48
CA ILE A 55 7.63 8.92 -1.36
C ILE A 55 8.85 8.04 -1.06
N GLU A 56 10.04 8.63 -0.89
CA GLU A 56 11.23 7.86 -0.56
C GLU A 56 11.11 7.19 0.81
N GLU A 57 10.53 7.87 1.80
CA GLU A 57 10.30 7.27 3.10
C GLU A 57 9.35 6.08 3.01
N LEU A 58 8.29 6.19 2.20
CA LEU A 58 7.37 5.08 1.96
C LEU A 58 8.08 3.90 1.30
N LYS A 59 8.96 4.17 0.34
CA LYS A 59 9.73 3.10 -0.32
C LYS A 59 10.62 2.37 0.67
N LYS A 60 11.25 3.10 1.58
CA LYS A 60 12.09 2.49 2.61
C LYS A 60 11.27 1.61 3.55
N GLU A 61 10.10 2.09 3.96
CA GLU A 61 9.20 1.32 4.82
C GLU A 61 8.73 0.04 4.12
N ALA A 62 8.37 0.15 2.85
CA ALA A 62 7.88 -1.00 2.09
C ALA A 62 8.97 -2.05 1.85
N MET A 63 10.23 -1.63 1.78
CA MET A 63 11.36 -2.53 1.58
C MET A 63 11.95 -3.07 2.89
N ASN A 64 11.48 -2.57 4.01
CA ASN A 64 11.94 -3.02 5.32
C ASN A 64 11.28 -4.35 5.66
N GLU A 65 12.08 -5.41 5.80
CA GLU A 65 11.57 -6.76 6.09
C GLU A 65 10.83 -6.82 7.43
N ASP A 66 11.19 -5.95 8.37
CA ASP A 66 10.51 -5.90 9.66
C ASP A 66 9.14 -5.24 9.61
N ASN A 67 8.81 -4.59 8.49
CA ASN A 67 7.54 -3.89 8.34
C ASN A 67 6.66 -4.56 7.28
N ASN A 68 6.51 -5.87 7.41
CA ASN A 68 5.62 -6.63 6.55
C ASN A 68 4.15 -6.36 6.91
N VAL A 69 3.29 -6.51 5.90
CA VAL A 69 1.85 -6.39 6.14
C VAL A 69 1.38 -7.49 7.09
N THR A 70 0.44 -7.15 7.96
CA THR A 70 -0.08 -8.06 8.98
C THR A 70 -1.50 -8.49 8.61
N PRO A 71 -1.75 -9.80 8.46
CA PRO A 71 -3.12 -10.28 8.26
C PRO A 71 -3.99 -9.92 9.47
N LEU A 72 -5.21 -9.50 9.21
CA LEU A 72 -6.15 -9.23 10.29
C LEU A 72 -6.72 -10.54 10.81
N SER A 73 -6.63 -10.73 12.13
CA SER A 73 -7.01 -11.97 12.78
C SER A 73 -8.48 -12.30 12.53
N GLY A 74 -8.74 -13.54 12.14
CA GLY A 74 -10.10 -14.01 11.90
C GLY A 74 -10.70 -13.59 10.57
N LEU A 75 -9.96 -12.82 9.77
CA LEU A 75 -10.44 -12.35 8.47
C LEU A 75 -9.54 -12.88 7.36
N LYS A 76 -10.12 -13.06 6.17
CA LYS A 76 -9.38 -13.52 5.00
C LYS A 76 -9.20 -12.36 4.02
N ASN A 77 -8.07 -12.35 3.34
CA ASN A 77 -7.79 -11.40 2.25
C ASN A 77 -7.76 -9.94 2.69
N ILE A 78 -7.50 -9.69 3.98
CA ILE A 78 -7.40 -8.33 4.52
C ILE A 78 -6.13 -8.22 5.35
N TRP A 79 -5.34 -7.20 5.07
CA TRP A 79 -4.09 -6.93 5.78
C TRP A 79 -4.02 -5.48 6.23
N PHE A 80 -3.17 -5.23 7.19
CA PHE A 80 -2.90 -3.89 7.70
C PHE A 80 -1.41 -3.64 7.74
N THR A 81 -1.01 -2.41 7.46
CA THR A 81 0.34 -1.95 7.73
C THR A 81 0.32 -0.46 8.07
N LEU A 82 1.36 -0.02 8.75
CA LEU A 82 1.53 1.38 9.17
C LEU A 82 2.90 1.84 8.69
N TYR A 83 2.91 2.90 7.90
CA TYR A 83 4.16 3.52 7.48
C TYR A 83 4.25 4.90 8.12
N SER A 84 5.33 5.14 8.87
CA SER A 84 5.55 6.43 9.53
C SER A 84 6.47 7.30 8.68
N THR A 85 6.06 8.54 8.49
CA THR A 85 6.85 9.53 7.73
C THR A 85 6.93 10.83 8.51
N LYS A 86 7.78 11.73 8.04
CA LYS A 86 7.92 13.06 8.65
C LYS A 86 6.64 13.88 8.57
N GLN A 87 5.77 13.59 7.62
CA GLN A 87 4.50 14.30 7.47
C GLN A 87 3.33 13.58 8.15
N GLY A 88 3.60 12.49 8.84
CA GLY A 88 2.58 11.74 9.56
C GLY A 88 2.57 10.27 9.15
N SER A 89 1.65 9.53 9.74
CA SER A 89 1.53 8.10 9.54
C SER A 89 0.51 7.78 8.47
N PHE A 90 0.84 6.77 7.66
CA PHE A 90 -0.08 6.19 6.68
C PHE A 90 -0.67 4.92 7.30
N PHE A 91 -1.97 4.94 7.57
CA PHE A 91 -2.69 3.76 8.05
C PHE A 91 -3.25 3.07 6.82
N ILE A 92 -2.72 1.89 6.51
CA ILE A 92 -2.97 1.21 5.25
C ILE A 92 -3.71 -0.09 5.47
N ASN A 93 -4.93 -0.19 4.94
CA ASN A 93 -5.66 -1.44 4.88
C ASN A 93 -5.64 -1.95 3.45
N ILE A 94 -5.33 -3.23 3.28
CA ILE A 94 -5.21 -3.84 1.96
C ILE A 94 -6.20 -4.98 1.89
N VAL A 95 -7.02 -4.99 0.86
CA VAL A 95 -8.03 -6.03 0.62
C VAL A 95 -7.75 -6.65 -0.73
N GLN A 96 -7.62 -7.98 -0.76
CA GLN A 96 -7.52 -8.69 -2.02
C GLN A 96 -8.92 -8.79 -2.61
N THR A 97 -9.11 -8.14 -3.75
CA THR A 97 -10.42 -8.02 -4.39
C THR A 97 -10.36 -8.67 -5.77
N ASP A 98 -10.42 -9.99 -5.79
CA ASP A 98 -10.47 -10.69 -7.07
C ASP A 98 -11.91 -10.66 -7.61
N ILE A 99 -12.02 -10.25 -8.85
CA ILE A 99 -13.31 -10.29 -9.54
C ILE A 99 -13.40 -11.65 -10.21
N PRO A 100 -14.46 -12.43 -9.91
CA PRO A 100 -14.63 -13.75 -10.55
C PRO A 100 -14.77 -13.64 -12.06
#